data_f40c55a7d98323f90ec3d17db8287d26
#
_entry.id   f40c55a7d98323f90ec3d17db8287d26
#
_cell.length_a   1.000
_cell.length_b   1.000
_cell.length_c   1.000
_cell.angle_alpha   90.00
_cell.angle_beta   90.00
_cell.angle_gamma   90.00
#
_symmetry.space_group_name_H-M   'P 1'
#
loop_
_entity.id
_entity.type
_entity.pdbx_description
1 polymer ?
#
loop_
_entity_poly.entity_id
_entity_poly.type
_entity_poly.pdbx_seq_one_letter_code
_entity_poly.pdbx_strand_id
1 'polypeptide(L)'
;ALLTGVFPDPVTITLPRGQEPTFNLVRKELHKTQASASIIKDAGDDPDITHGAEIVVTVALKKKPTGISFFAGDGVGTVTRPGLALDIGEPAINPIPRAMIKGVIKDLTEKYPVQDLPGIAITISIPGGKVLAEKTMNGRLGIKGGLSILGTTGIVIPYSCSSWIHSIHRGVDVARAADLRHIAAATGSTSEAAAQKLLNLQDIALIDMGDFAGGLLKYLRKKPVERLTIAGGIGKLTKL
;
A
#
# COMPACT_ATOMS: atom_id res chain seq x y z
N ALA A 1 21.23 10.18 -8.88
CA ALA A 1 22.47 10.51 -8.14
C ALA A 1 23.58 9.48 -8.38
N LEU A 2 23.32 8.18 -8.27
CA LEU A 2 24.34 7.12 -8.50
C LEU A 2 24.97 7.17 -9.91
N LEU A 3 24.22 7.63 -10.92
CA LEU A 3 24.70 7.76 -12.29
C LEU A 3 25.41 9.10 -12.58
N THR A 4 25.02 10.15 -11.89
CA THR A 4 25.43 11.53 -12.20
C THR A 4 26.31 12.18 -11.14
N GLY A 5 26.44 11.56 -9.97
CA GLY A 5 27.15 12.11 -8.81
C GLY A 5 26.40 13.18 -8.01
N VAL A 6 25.21 13.60 -8.49
CA VAL A 6 24.41 14.66 -7.83
C VAL A 6 22.92 14.27 -7.76
N PHE A 7 22.21 14.73 -6.74
CA PHE A 7 20.78 14.61 -6.68
C PHE A 7 20.13 15.75 -7.48
N PRO A 8 19.19 15.46 -8.39
CA PRO A 8 18.29 16.50 -8.88
C PRO A 8 17.43 17.00 -7.71
N ASP A 9 17.30 18.30 -7.56
CA ASP A 9 16.46 18.91 -6.52
C ASP A 9 16.02 20.32 -6.96
N PRO A 10 14.75 20.52 -7.26
CA PRO A 10 13.65 19.54 -7.16
C PRO A 10 13.74 18.41 -8.19
N VAL A 11 13.00 17.33 -7.94
CA VAL A 11 12.85 16.19 -8.86
C VAL A 11 11.44 16.12 -9.41
N THR A 12 11.31 16.03 -10.74
CA THR A 12 10.03 15.84 -11.44
C THR A 12 9.95 14.40 -11.94
N ILE A 13 8.81 13.77 -11.79
CA ILE A 13 8.51 12.42 -12.31
C ILE A 13 7.25 12.46 -13.16
N THR A 14 7.17 11.60 -14.16
CA THR A 14 5.94 11.39 -14.93
C THR A 14 5.14 10.24 -14.32
N LEU A 15 3.92 10.51 -13.93
CA LEU A 15 2.98 9.52 -13.38
C LEU A 15 2.27 8.74 -14.50
N PRO A 16 1.64 7.58 -14.19
CA PRO A 16 0.98 6.73 -15.19
C PRO A 16 -0.08 7.42 -16.05
N ARG A 17 -0.67 8.51 -15.57
CA ARG A 17 -1.67 9.31 -16.29
C ARG A 17 -1.08 10.56 -16.97
N GLY A 18 0.25 10.69 -17.01
CA GLY A 18 0.95 11.79 -17.68
C GLY A 18 1.08 13.07 -16.82
N GLN A 19 0.63 13.08 -15.56
CA GLN A 19 0.92 14.20 -14.65
C GLN A 19 2.42 14.22 -14.31
N GLU A 20 2.96 15.41 -14.09
CA GLU A 20 4.37 15.63 -13.80
C GLU A 20 4.56 16.38 -12.47
N PRO A 21 4.28 15.74 -11.33
CA PRO A 21 4.52 16.37 -10.04
C PRO A 21 6.02 16.54 -9.79
N THR A 22 6.33 17.62 -9.08
CA THR A 22 7.68 18.00 -8.68
C THR A 22 7.80 17.93 -7.16
N PHE A 23 8.89 17.35 -6.69
CA PHE A 23 9.15 17.13 -5.28
C PHE A 23 10.47 17.76 -4.85
N ASN A 24 10.47 18.43 -3.69
CA ASN A 24 11.69 18.83 -3.01
C ASN A 24 12.21 17.66 -2.16
N LEU A 25 13.49 17.40 -2.23
CA LEU A 25 14.12 16.36 -1.44
C LEU A 25 14.44 16.87 -0.04
N VAL A 26 14.07 16.09 1.00
CA VAL A 26 14.36 16.41 2.41
C VAL A 26 15.70 15.79 2.80
N ARG A 27 15.92 14.51 2.50
CA ARG A 27 17.16 13.80 2.76
C ARG A 27 17.88 13.52 1.44
N LYS A 28 19.21 13.68 1.47
CA LYS A 28 20.10 13.39 0.31
C LYS A 28 21.40 12.82 0.85
N GLU A 29 21.63 11.54 0.67
CA GLU A 29 22.83 10.84 1.09
C GLU A 29 23.37 10.03 -0.09
N LEU A 30 24.62 10.30 -0.49
CA LEU A 30 25.27 9.64 -1.62
C LEU A 30 26.57 8.98 -1.18
N HIS A 31 26.65 7.69 -1.44
CA HIS A 31 27.83 6.87 -1.26
C HIS A 31 28.22 6.21 -2.59
N LYS A 32 29.36 5.58 -2.66
CA LYS A 32 29.91 4.97 -3.90
C LYS A 32 28.95 3.99 -4.59
N THR A 33 28.22 3.18 -3.82
CA THR A 33 27.31 2.14 -4.34
C THR A 33 25.89 2.25 -3.81
N GLN A 34 25.57 3.30 -3.07
CA GLN A 34 24.28 3.50 -2.44
C GLN A 34 23.92 4.98 -2.42
N ALA A 35 22.64 5.25 -2.67
CA ALA A 35 22.08 6.60 -2.50
C ALA A 35 20.73 6.51 -1.77
N SER A 36 20.49 7.46 -0.88
CA SER A 36 19.21 7.61 -0.17
C SER A 36 18.66 9.00 -0.42
N ALA A 37 17.36 9.07 -0.68
CA ALA A 37 16.62 10.32 -0.77
C ALA A 37 15.26 10.17 -0.11
N SER A 38 14.70 11.27 0.37
CA SER A 38 13.35 11.27 0.94
C SER A 38 12.53 12.47 0.51
N ILE A 39 11.23 12.30 0.60
CA ILE A 39 10.22 13.34 0.44
C ILE A 39 9.24 13.27 1.61
N ILE A 40 8.52 14.34 1.86
CA ILE A 40 7.37 14.35 2.76
C ILE A 40 6.10 14.05 1.95
N LYS A 41 5.32 13.09 2.42
CA LYS A 41 4.04 12.77 1.78
C LYS A 41 3.04 13.89 2.02
N ASP A 42 2.50 14.42 0.95
CA ASP A 42 1.37 15.33 0.97
C ASP A 42 0.11 14.58 0.52
N ALA A 43 -0.90 14.54 1.37
CA ALA A 43 -2.20 13.93 1.09
C ALA A 43 -3.27 14.97 0.72
N GLY A 44 -2.91 16.25 0.63
CA GLY A 44 -3.86 17.33 0.41
C GLY A 44 -4.94 17.36 1.49
N ASP A 45 -6.19 17.48 1.09
CA ASP A 45 -7.36 17.54 1.99
C ASP A 45 -7.87 16.13 2.41
N ASP A 46 -7.19 15.06 2.04
CA ASP A 46 -7.57 13.71 2.48
C ASP A 46 -7.18 13.50 3.96
N PRO A 47 -8.06 12.94 4.79
CA PRO A 47 -7.76 12.64 6.19
C PRO A 47 -6.84 11.41 6.35
N ASP A 48 -5.85 11.28 5.47
CA ASP A 48 -4.87 10.21 5.46
C ASP A 48 -3.93 10.33 6.66
N ILE A 49 -3.90 9.32 7.50
CA ILE A 49 -3.03 9.25 8.69
C ILE A 49 -1.54 9.26 8.35
N THR A 50 -1.19 9.03 7.09
CA THR A 50 0.20 9.07 6.60
C THR A 50 0.56 10.44 5.99
N HIS A 51 -0.33 11.45 6.07
CA HIS A 51 0.01 12.83 5.72
C HIS A 51 1.18 13.30 6.58
N GLY A 52 2.16 13.96 5.97
CA GLY A 52 3.36 14.43 6.65
C GLY A 52 4.42 13.35 6.95
N ALA A 53 4.16 12.08 6.63
CA ALA A 53 5.16 11.03 6.81
C ALA A 53 6.34 11.19 5.83
N GLU A 54 7.56 11.02 6.34
CA GLU A 54 8.77 10.97 5.51
C GLU A 54 8.84 9.61 4.80
N ILE A 55 8.94 9.64 3.47
CA ILE A 55 9.14 8.44 2.66
C ILE A 55 10.60 8.44 2.20
N VAL A 56 11.37 7.51 2.72
CA VAL A 56 12.81 7.36 2.41
C VAL A 56 12.98 6.21 1.44
N VAL A 57 13.68 6.45 0.35
CA VAL A 57 14.07 5.41 -0.60
C VAL A 57 15.59 5.31 -0.65
N THR A 58 16.09 4.11 -0.41
CA THR A 58 17.51 3.78 -0.54
C THR A 58 17.69 2.85 -1.73
N VAL A 59 18.57 3.24 -2.65
CA VAL A 59 18.95 2.43 -3.81
C VAL A 59 20.39 1.98 -3.62
N ALA A 60 20.65 0.68 -3.64
CA ALA A 60 21.99 0.11 -3.55
C ALA A 60 22.30 -0.77 -4.77
N LEU A 61 23.50 -0.62 -5.30
CA LEU A 61 24.01 -1.43 -6.41
C LEU A 61 24.60 -2.73 -5.88
N LYS A 62 24.20 -3.85 -6.46
CA LYS A 62 24.69 -5.20 -6.13
C LYS A 62 25.82 -5.58 -7.08
N LYS A 63 26.78 -6.38 -6.61
CA LYS A 63 27.90 -6.86 -7.44
C LYS A 63 27.47 -7.74 -8.62
N LYS A 64 26.36 -8.50 -8.46
CA LYS A 64 25.86 -9.40 -9.50
C LYS A 64 24.63 -8.78 -10.20
N PRO A 65 24.44 -8.97 -11.52
CA PRO A 65 23.30 -8.49 -12.26
C PRO A 65 22.04 -9.33 -11.95
N THR A 66 21.45 -9.11 -10.78
CA THR A 66 20.27 -9.88 -10.30
C THR A 66 18.94 -9.18 -10.57
N GLY A 67 18.95 -8.16 -11.43
CA GLY A 67 17.76 -7.33 -11.68
C GLY A 67 17.40 -6.41 -10.49
N ILE A 68 16.13 -6.02 -10.41
CA ILE A 68 15.62 -5.11 -9.39
C ILE A 68 14.94 -5.92 -8.28
N SER A 69 15.37 -5.71 -7.04
CA SER A 69 14.80 -6.34 -5.83
C SER A 69 14.27 -5.27 -4.89
N PHE A 70 13.15 -5.56 -4.20
CA PHE A 70 12.51 -4.66 -3.26
C PHE A 70 12.62 -5.18 -1.83
N PHE A 71 12.80 -4.27 -0.87
CA PHE A 71 12.96 -4.56 0.54
C PHE A 71 12.11 -3.62 1.39
N ALA A 72 11.56 -4.14 2.47
CA ALA A 72 10.96 -3.34 3.53
C ALA A 72 12.09 -2.81 4.43
N GLY A 73 12.16 -1.49 4.55
CA GLY A 73 12.98 -0.82 5.56
C GLY A 73 12.14 -0.49 6.81
N ASP A 74 12.67 0.36 7.68
CA ASP A 74 11.95 0.77 8.89
C ASP A 74 10.57 1.32 8.57
N GLY A 75 9.55 0.86 9.31
CA GLY A 75 8.17 1.31 9.18
C GLY A 75 7.41 0.85 7.93
N VAL A 76 8.01 0.05 7.06
CA VAL A 76 7.32 -0.67 5.97
C VAL A 76 7.06 -2.10 6.38
N GLY A 77 5.84 -2.57 6.17
CA GLY A 77 5.40 -3.89 6.61
C GLY A 77 5.81 -5.04 5.68
N THR A 78 5.63 -6.24 6.19
CA THR A 78 5.83 -7.51 5.46
C THR A 78 4.51 -8.28 5.45
N VAL A 79 4.21 -8.92 4.34
CA VAL A 79 3.02 -9.77 4.17
C VAL A 79 3.20 -11.06 4.97
N THR A 80 2.24 -11.39 5.82
CA THR A 80 2.27 -12.57 6.70
C THR A 80 1.10 -13.53 6.47
N ARG A 81 0.16 -13.17 5.59
CA ARG A 81 -1.04 -13.98 5.27
C ARG A 81 -1.28 -13.99 3.76
N PRO A 82 -1.89 -15.06 3.23
CA PRO A 82 -2.29 -15.11 1.83
C PRO A 82 -3.51 -14.20 1.56
N GLY A 83 -3.84 -13.99 0.27
CA GLY A 83 -5.01 -13.22 -0.18
C GLY A 83 -4.70 -11.84 -0.68
N LEU A 84 -3.47 -11.35 -0.49
CA LEU A 84 -2.97 -10.14 -1.13
C LEU A 84 -2.32 -10.45 -2.49
N ALA A 85 -2.05 -9.42 -3.29
CA ALA A 85 -1.35 -9.56 -4.57
C ALA A 85 0.17 -9.78 -4.41
N LEU A 86 0.62 -10.06 -3.21
CA LEU A 86 2.00 -10.29 -2.81
C LEU A 86 2.07 -11.60 -2.03
N ASP A 87 3.14 -12.34 -2.18
CA ASP A 87 3.38 -13.58 -1.46
C ASP A 87 3.75 -13.33 0.00
N ILE A 88 3.56 -14.35 0.84
CA ILE A 88 3.99 -14.32 2.24
C ILE A 88 5.52 -14.14 2.29
N GLY A 89 5.97 -13.23 3.16
CA GLY A 89 7.38 -12.87 3.30
C GLY A 89 7.80 -11.69 2.41
N GLU A 90 7.00 -11.30 1.43
CA GLU A 90 7.29 -10.15 0.57
C GLU A 90 7.12 -8.81 1.33
N PRO A 91 7.96 -7.79 1.02
CA PRO A 91 7.72 -6.44 1.49
C PRO A 91 6.37 -5.94 0.99
N ALA A 92 5.61 -5.28 1.84
CA ALA A 92 4.27 -4.78 1.53
C ALA A 92 4.31 -3.58 0.55
N ILE A 93 4.96 -3.78 -0.59
CA ILE A 93 5.07 -2.85 -1.71
C ILE A 93 4.28 -3.44 -2.87
N ASN A 94 3.13 -2.86 -3.17
CA ASN A 94 2.20 -3.40 -4.16
C ASN A 94 2.77 -3.41 -5.59
N PRO A 95 2.23 -4.26 -6.49
CA PRO A 95 2.76 -4.41 -7.85
C PRO A 95 2.84 -3.10 -8.65
N ILE A 96 1.85 -2.21 -8.53
CA ILE A 96 1.82 -0.95 -9.30
C ILE A 96 2.95 0.00 -8.86
N PRO A 97 3.16 0.32 -7.57
CA PRO A 97 4.35 1.06 -7.14
C PRO A 97 5.66 0.42 -7.61
N ARG A 98 5.79 -0.91 -7.55
CA ARG A 98 6.98 -1.60 -8.07
C ARG A 98 7.16 -1.37 -9.58
N ALA A 99 6.08 -1.43 -10.35
CA ALA A 99 6.12 -1.18 -11.78
C ALA A 99 6.51 0.28 -12.11
N MET A 100 5.98 1.26 -11.37
CA MET A 100 6.34 2.67 -11.53
C MET A 100 7.84 2.89 -11.26
N ILE A 101 8.37 2.34 -10.18
CA ILE A 101 9.79 2.45 -9.85
C ILE A 101 10.67 1.78 -10.92
N LYS A 102 10.27 0.58 -11.40
CA LYS A 102 10.98 -0.11 -12.50
C LYS A 102 10.95 0.71 -13.78
N GLY A 103 9.84 1.38 -14.10
CA GLY A 103 9.72 2.29 -15.25
C GLY A 103 10.73 3.42 -15.16
N VAL A 104 10.78 4.15 -14.05
CA VAL A 104 11.74 5.24 -13.83
C VAL A 104 13.19 4.75 -13.96
N ILE A 105 13.52 3.57 -13.45
CA ILE A 105 14.86 3.00 -13.58
C ILE A 105 15.19 2.71 -15.04
N LYS A 106 14.23 2.13 -15.79
CA LYS A 106 14.39 1.86 -17.23
C LYS A 106 14.68 3.16 -17.98
N ASP A 107 13.85 4.19 -17.79
CA ASP A 107 14.02 5.49 -18.47
C ASP A 107 15.39 6.13 -18.15
N LEU A 108 15.84 6.01 -16.89
CA LEU A 108 17.14 6.50 -16.47
C LEU A 108 18.30 5.71 -17.10
N THR A 109 18.18 4.40 -17.25
CA THR A 109 19.24 3.58 -17.87
C THR A 109 19.27 3.73 -19.38
N GLU A 110 18.16 4.08 -20.01
CA GLU A 110 18.12 4.48 -21.43
C GLU A 110 18.77 5.86 -21.65
N LYS A 111 18.50 6.81 -20.74
CA LYS A 111 19.08 8.16 -20.80
C LYS A 111 20.57 8.18 -20.46
N TYR A 112 21.00 7.34 -19.55
CA TYR A 112 22.38 7.22 -19.08
C TYR A 112 22.84 5.75 -19.22
N PRO A 113 23.25 5.33 -20.44
CA PRO A 113 23.60 3.94 -20.69
C PRO A 113 24.71 3.45 -19.74
N VAL A 114 24.46 2.35 -19.08
CA VAL A 114 25.41 1.69 -18.16
C VAL A 114 25.79 0.35 -18.77
N GLN A 115 27.07 0.17 -19.04
CA GLN A 115 27.61 -1.11 -19.45
C GLN A 115 27.53 -2.07 -18.24
N ASP A 116 26.99 -3.27 -18.43
CA ASP A 116 26.82 -4.26 -17.36
C ASP A 116 26.02 -3.74 -16.16
N LEU A 117 24.75 -3.39 -16.38
CA LEU A 117 23.88 -2.88 -15.33
C LEU A 117 23.89 -3.82 -14.11
N PRO A 118 24.38 -3.36 -12.94
CA PRO A 118 24.42 -4.19 -11.73
C PRO A 118 23.03 -4.49 -11.23
N GLY A 119 22.89 -5.47 -10.36
CA GLY A 119 21.62 -5.67 -9.64
C GLY A 119 21.30 -4.45 -8.78
N ILE A 120 20.03 -4.11 -8.67
CA ILE A 120 19.55 -2.94 -7.93
C ILE A 120 18.69 -3.41 -6.75
N ALA A 121 19.09 -3.04 -5.55
CA ALA A 121 18.29 -3.21 -4.34
C ALA A 121 17.59 -1.90 -3.98
N ILE A 122 16.28 -1.94 -3.81
CA ILE A 122 15.46 -0.79 -3.44
C ILE A 122 14.85 -1.07 -2.09
N THR A 123 15.19 -0.27 -1.10
CA THR A 123 14.62 -0.32 0.24
C THR A 123 13.76 0.91 0.45
N ILE A 124 12.50 0.71 0.84
CA ILE A 124 11.58 1.81 1.20
C ILE A 124 11.40 1.80 2.70
N SER A 125 11.56 2.95 3.33
CA SER A 125 11.37 3.16 4.77
C SER A 125 10.41 4.31 5.03
N ILE A 126 9.68 4.22 6.12
CA ILE A 126 8.78 5.27 6.62
C ILE A 126 9.05 5.39 8.12
N PRO A 127 9.95 6.27 8.57
CA PRO A 127 10.22 6.46 9.98
C PRO A 127 8.92 6.69 10.76
N GLY A 128 8.71 5.95 11.85
CA GLY A 128 7.44 5.98 12.60
C GLY A 128 6.27 5.20 11.95
N GLY A 129 6.44 4.63 10.78
CA GLY A 129 5.41 3.92 10.03
C GLY A 129 4.82 2.71 10.77
N LYS A 130 5.55 2.10 11.70
CA LYS A 130 5.04 1.02 12.55
C LYS A 130 3.89 1.49 13.44
N VAL A 131 4.02 2.66 14.06
CA VAL A 131 2.98 3.26 14.91
C VAL A 131 1.79 3.72 14.06
N LEU A 132 2.06 4.33 12.90
CA LEU A 132 1.00 4.73 11.96
C LEU A 132 0.19 3.52 11.48
N ALA A 133 0.84 2.38 11.24
CA ALA A 133 0.18 1.17 10.77
C ALA A 133 -0.87 0.61 11.74
N GLU A 134 -0.73 0.86 13.06
CA GLU A 134 -1.71 0.46 14.07
C GLU A 134 -3.09 1.11 13.86
N LYS A 135 -3.11 2.26 13.18
CA LYS A 135 -4.34 3.00 12.84
C LYS A 135 -4.89 2.64 11.46
N THR A 136 -4.34 1.62 10.80
CA THR A 136 -4.75 1.17 9.47
C THR A 136 -5.35 -0.23 9.49
N MET A 137 -5.86 -0.66 8.33
CA MET A 137 -6.33 -2.04 8.12
C MET A 137 -5.19 -3.06 7.97
N ASN A 138 -3.92 -2.64 7.99
CA ASN A 138 -2.77 -3.50 7.70
C ASN A 138 -2.72 -4.75 8.59
N GLY A 139 -2.98 -4.60 9.90
CA GLY A 139 -3.01 -5.73 10.84
C GLY A 139 -4.03 -6.80 10.44
N ARG A 140 -5.24 -6.39 10.06
CA ARG A 140 -6.31 -7.30 9.60
C ARG A 140 -5.94 -7.97 8.27
N LEU A 141 -5.30 -7.24 7.37
CA LEU A 141 -4.85 -7.75 6.07
C LEU A 141 -3.60 -8.64 6.17
N GLY A 142 -3.04 -8.82 7.38
CA GLY A 142 -1.85 -9.64 7.58
C GLY A 142 -0.56 -8.95 7.17
N ILE A 143 -0.53 -7.62 7.15
CA ILE A 143 0.69 -6.83 6.96
C ILE A 143 1.21 -6.45 8.34
N LYS A 144 2.41 -6.91 8.70
CA LYS A 144 3.03 -6.70 10.01
C LYS A 144 4.31 -5.88 9.89
N GLY A 145 4.62 -5.12 10.94
CA GLY A 145 5.87 -4.37 11.09
C GLY A 145 5.83 -2.96 10.52
N GLY A 146 4.76 -2.55 9.81
CA GLY A 146 4.65 -1.20 9.28
C GLY A 146 3.52 -1.01 8.28
N LEU A 147 3.64 0.08 7.53
CA LEU A 147 2.71 0.49 6.48
C LEU A 147 2.91 -0.32 5.19
N SER A 148 1.91 -0.34 4.34
CA SER A 148 2.01 -0.83 2.96
C SER A 148 2.22 0.34 1.98
N ILE A 149 3.04 0.11 0.96
CA ILE A 149 3.21 1.03 -0.17
C ILE A 149 2.20 0.63 -1.23
N LEU A 150 1.19 1.45 -1.40
CA LEU A 150 0.07 1.21 -2.31
C LEU A 150 -0.26 2.47 -3.12
N GLY A 151 -1.07 2.32 -4.13
CA GLY A 151 -1.54 3.38 -5.02
C GLY A 151 -1.53 2.92 -6.47
N THR A 152 -2.37 3.54 -7.27
CA THR A 152 -2.53 3.19 -8.69
C THR A 152 -2.15 4.34 -9.62
N THR A 153 -2.18 5.55 -9.11
CA THR A 153 -2.00 6.77 -9.92
C THR A 153 -0.81 7.61 -9.48
N GLY A 154 -0.35 7.48 -8.22
CA GLY A 154 0.64 8.36 -7.60
C GLY A 154 0.05 9.67 -7.05
N ILE A 155 -1.25 9.91 -7.26
CA ILE A 155 -1.98 11.07 -6.74
C ILE A 155 -3.01 10.59 -5.71
N VAL A 156 -3.05 11.25 -4.57
CA VAL A 156 -4.12 11.06 -3.58
C VAL A 156 -5.36 11.83 -4.04
N ILE A 157 -6.48 11.13 -4.12
CA ILE A 157 -7.79 11.73 -4.39
C ILE A 157 -8.55 11.72 -3.08
N PRO A 158 -8.79 12.88 -2.46
CA PRO A 158 -9.50 12.96 -1.19
C PRO A 158 -10.86 12.26 -1.24
N TYR A 159 -11.19 11.55 -0.17
CA TYR A 159 -12.47 10.83 -0.01
C TYR A 159 -12.79 9.85 -1.16
N SER A 160 -11.78 9.18 -1.70
CA SER A 160 -11.93 8.29 -2.85
C SER A 160 -12.78 7.06 -2.53
N CYS A 161 -14.03 7.05 -3.06
CA CYS A 161 -14.93 5.88 -2.99
C CYS A 161 -14.28 4.61 -3.58
N SER A 162 -13.50 4.75 -4.65
CA SER A 162 -12.81 3.62 -5.27
C SER A 162 -11.76 3.02 -4.34
N SER A 163 -11.02 3.83 -3.59
CA SER A 163 -10.04 3.35 -2.62
C SER A 163 -10.71 2.57 -1.49
N TRP A 164 -11.85 3.03 -1.00
CA TRP A 164 -12.63 2.32 0.01
C TRP A 164 -13.12 0.96 -0.51
N ILE A 165 -13.73 0.94 -1.70
CA ILE A 165 -14.18 -0.30 -2.33
C ILE A 165 -13.01 -1.27 -2.53
N HIS A 166 -11.83 -0.79 -2.92
CA HIS A 166 -10.64 -1.62 -3.01
C HIS A 166 -10.22 -2.23 -1.66
N SER A 167 -10.34 -1.49 -0.55
CA SER A 167 -10.05 -2.03 0.78
C SER A 167 -11.05 -3.12 1.19
N ILE A 168 -12.33 -2.95 0.88
CA ILE A 168 -13.38 -3.98 1.06
C ILE A 168 -13.00 -5.26 0.30
N HIS A 169 -12.63 -5.14 -0.98
CA HIS A 169 -12.22 -6.29 -1.80
C HIS A 169 -11.03 -7.02 -1.19
N ARG A 170 -10.02 -6.29 -0.70
CA ARG A 170 -8.85 -6.89 -0.03
C ARG A 170 -9.23 -7.64 1.24
N GLY A 171 -10.13 -7.07 2.06
CA GLY A 171 -10.65 -7.75 3.24
C GLY A 171 -11.32 -9.08 2.88
N VAL A 172 -12.15 -9.09 1.85
CA VAL A 172 -12.81 -10.32 1.35
C VAL A 172 -11.77 -11.33 0.84
N ASP A 173 -10.78 -10.90 0.05
CA ASP A 173 -9.75 -11.78 -0.49
C ASP A 173 -8.93 -12.46 0.63
N VAL A 174 -8.54 -11.70 1.66
CA VAL A 174 -7.80 -12.22 2.82
C VAL A 174 -8.66 -13.18 3.64
N ALA A 175 -9.93 -12.85 3.89
CA ALA A 175 -10.84 -13.73 4.61
C ALA A 175 -11.05 -15.06 3.87
N ARG A 176 -11.23 -15.02 2.54
CA ARG A 176 -11.36 -16.22 1.69
C ARG A 176 -10.08 -17.06 1.63
N ALA A 177 -8.93 -16.41 1.52
CA ALA A 177 -7.64 -17.09 1.52
C ALA A 177 -7.30 -17.76 2.87
N ALA A 178 -7.96 -17.32 3.95
CA ALA A 178 -7.92 -17.95 5.26
C ALA A 178 -9.03 -18.99 5.47
N ASP A 179 -9.72 -19.41 4.41
CA ASP A 179 -10.82 -20.39 4.42
C ASP A 179 -11.98 -20.02 5.38
N LEU A 180 -12.18 -18.72 5.60
CA LEU A 180 -13.31 -18.27 6.41
C LEU A 180 -14.62 -18.39 5.63
N ARG A 181 -15.54 -19.18 6.19
CA ARG A 181 -16.88 -19.42 5.60
C ARG A 181 -17.86 -18.30 5.90
N HIS A 182 -17.64 -17.53 6.97
CA HIS A 182 -18.53 -16.47 7.43
C HIS A 182 -17.76 -15.17 7.60
N ILE A 183 -18.22 -14.12 6.95
CA ILE A 183 -17.72 -12.74 7.12
C ILE A 183 -18.85 -11.84 7.59
N ALA A 184 -18.51 -10.80 8.34
CA ALA A 184 -19.45 -9.75 8.73
C ALA A 184 -18.99 -8.41 8.15
N ALA A 185 -19.89 -7.75 7.43
CA ALA A 185 -19.66 -6.43 6.86
C ALA A 185 -20.44 -5.37 7.66
N ALA A 186 -19.76 -4.37 8.15
CA ALA A 186 -20.33 -3.37 9.03
C ALA A 186 -20.31 -1.97 8.44
N THR A 187 -21.31 -1.15 8.80
CA THR A 187 -21.39 0.25 8.38
C THR A 187 -20.57 1.19 9.29
N GLY A 188 -19.90 0.67 10.30
CA GLY A 188 -19.07 1.42 11.24
C GLY A 188 -18.66 0.60 12.46
N SER A 189 -17.74 1.13 13.25
CA SER A 189 -17.04 0.43 14.33
C SER A 189 -17.98 -0.14 15.41
N THR A 190 -19.04 0.58 15.78
CA THR A 190 -20.01 0.10 16.80
C THR A 190 -20.75 -1.15 16.32
N SER A 191 -21.24 -1.14 15.08
CA SER A 191 -21.93 -2.29 14.50
C SER A 191 -20.98 -3.44 14.21
N GLU A 192 -19.72 -3.15 13.87
CA GLU A 192 -18.67 -4.13 13.70
C GLU A 192 -18.38 -4.87 15.01
N ALA A 193 -18.14 -4.14 16.09
CA ALA A 193 -17.89 -4.73 17.40
C ALA A 193 -19.07 -5.56 17.91
N ALA A 194 -20.31 -5.11 17.68
CA ALA A 194 -21.51 -5.86 18.02
C ALA A 194 -21.62 -7.17 17.23
N ALA A 195 -21.39 -7.13 15.91
CA ALA A 195 -21.39 -8.32 15.06
C ALA A 195 -20.28 -9.29 15.46
N GLN A 196 -19.09 -8.80 15.73
CA GLN A 196 -17.95 -9.61 16.17
C GLN A 196 -18.28 -10.39 17.44
N LYS A 197 -18.79 -9.68 18.46
CA LYS A 197 -19.15 -10.29 19.73
C LYS A 197 -20.29 -11.30 19.61
N LEU A 198 -21.35 -10.93 18.88
CA LEU A 198 -22.55 -11.77 18.73
C LEU A 198 -22.25 -13.07 17.96
N LEU A 199 -21.41 -12.97 16.95
CA LEU A 199 -21.12 -14.07 16.02
C LEU A 199 -19.80 -14.78 16.34
N ASN A 200 -19.06 -14.31 17.35
CA ASN A 200 -17.74 -14.81 17.74
C ASN A 200 -16.75 -14.89 16.54
N LEU A 201 -16.68 -13.82 15.75
CA LEU A 201 -15.85 -13.79 14.55
C LEU A 201 -14.43 -13.30 14.86
N GLN A 202 -13.47 -13.84 14.11
CA GLN A 202 -12.11 -13.34 14.13
C GLN A 202 -12.04 -11.96 13.43
N ASP A 203 -11.06 -11.12 13.79
CA ASP A 203 -10.87 -9.79 13.21
C ASP A 203 -10.80 -9.79 11.68
N ILE A 204 -10.17 -10.81 11.11
CA ILE A 204 -10.01 -10.94 9.67
C ILE A 204 -11.32 -11.27 8.91
N ALA A 205 -12.37 -11.70 9.65
CA ALA A 205 -13.72 -11.90 9.11
C ALA A 205 -14.55 -10.62 9.06
N LEU A 206 -14.04 -9.53 9.62
CA LEU A 206 -14.73 -8.25 9.71
C LEU A 206 -14.35 -7.34 8.55
N ILE A 207 -15.34 -6.86 7.83
CA ILE A 207 -15.19 -5.98 6.67
C ILE A 207 -15.79 -4.61 7.02
N ASP A 208 -14.94 -3.58 7.08
CA ASP A 208 -15.43 -2.21 7.19
C ASP A 208 -16.01 -1.77 5.84
N MET A 209 -17.32 -1.93 5.72
CA MET A 209 -18.04 -1.70 4.49
C MET A 209 -18.44 -0.23 4.31
N GLY A 210 -18.60 0.52 5.41
CA GLY A 210 -19.18 1.85 5.36
C GLY A 210 -20.56 1.83 4.66
N ASP A 211 -20.74 2.74 3.72
CA ASP A 211 -21.96 2.86 2.92
C ASP A 211 -21.85 2.12 1.55
N PHE A 212 -20.80 1.29 1.35
CA PHE A 212 -20.48 0.66 0.06
C PHE A 212 -20.98 -0.80 -0.05
N ALA A 213 -22.16 -1.11 0.47
CA ALA A 213 -22.77 -2.45 0.36
C ALA A 213 -22.85 -2.96 -1.09
N GLY A 214 -23.19 -2.08 -2.04
CA GLY A 214 -23.25 -2.43 -3.46
C GLY A 214 -21.88 -2.86 -4.01
N GLY A 215 -20.79 -2.23 -3.58
CA GLY A 215 -19.42 -2.60 -3.94
C GLY A 215 -19.05 -3.98 -3.41
N LEU A 216 -19.35 -4.25 -2.14
CA LEU A 216 -19.16 -5.54 -1.50
C LEU A 216 -19.96 -6.65 -2.21
N LEU A 217 -21.28 -6.47 -2.38
CA LEU A 217 -22.15 -7.49 -2.95
C LEU A 217 -21.80 -7.82 -4.40
N LYS A 218 -21.43 -6.82 -5.22
CA LYS A 218 -20.92 -7.05 -6.58
C LYS A 218 -19.63 -7.88 -6.57
N TYR A 219 -18.77 -7.65 -5.59
CA TYR A 219 -17.53 -8.43 -5.48
C TYR A 219 -17.80 -9.86 -5.04
N LEU A 220 -18.64 -10.07 -4.04
CA LEU A 220 -19.03 -11.40 -3.56
C LEU A 220 -19.74 -12.27 -4.61
N ARG A 221 -20.41 -11.67 -5.61
CA ARG A 221 -20.92 -12.43 -6.76
C ARG A 221 -19.82 -13.12 -7.56
N LYS A 222 -18.62 -12.52 -7.61
CA LYS A 222 -17.45 -13.07 -8.32
C LYS A 222 -16.56 -13.91 -7.39
N LYS A 223 -16.55 -13.58 -6.12
CA LYS A 223 -15.69 -14.16 -5.08
C LYS A 223 -16.56 -14.55 -3.87
N PRO A 224 -17.42 -15.60 -3.99
CA PRO A 224 -18.39 -15.92 -2.96
C PRO A 224 -17.75 -16.37 -1.65
N VAL A 225 -18.49 -16.15 -0.56
CA VAL A 225 -18.31 -16.76 0.77
C VAL A 225 -19.61 -17.51 1.12
N GLU A 226 -19.56 -18.46 2.03
CA GLU A 226 -20.75 -19.25 2.39
C GLU A 226 -21.80 -18.42 3.14
N ARG A 227 -21.35 -17.49 4.00
CA ARG A 227 -22.23 -16.65 4.80
C ARG A 227 -21.73 -15.22 4.89
N LEU A 228 -22.64 -14.28 4.67
CA LEU A 228 -22.44 -12.86 4.89
C LEU A 228 -23.42 -12.36 5.93
N THR A 229 -22.94 -11.69 6.96
CA THR A 229 -23.77 -10.87 7.86
C THR A 229 -23.52 -9.40 7.56
N ILE A 230 -24.56 -8.62 7.35
CA ILE A 230 -24.49 -7.16 7.27
C ILE A 230 -24.95 -6.59 8.59
N ALA A 231 -24.14 -5.74 9.20
CA ALA A 231 -24.38 -5.09 10.47
C ALA A 231 -24.37 -3.58 10.33
N GLY A 232 -25.35 -2.90 10.90
CA GLY A 232 -25.43 -1.45 10.85
C GLY A 232 -26.50 -0.90 11.77
N GLY A 233 -26.37 0.38 12.11
CA GLY A 233 -27.45 1.10 12.76
C GLY A 233 -28.65 1.27 11.81
N ILE A 234 -29.85 1.38 12.37
CA ILE A 234 -31.10 1.42 11.58
C ILE A 234 -31.08 2.51 10.50
N GLY A 235 -30.58 3.72 10.85
CA GLY A 235 -30.51 4.84 9.89
C GLY A 235 -29.49 4.62 8.75
N LYS A 236 -28.50 3.74 8.92
CA LYS A 236 -27.57 3.36 7.86
C LYS A 236 -28.15 2.25 6.99
N LEU A 237 -28.78 1.21 7.61
CA LEU A 237 -29.35 0.09 6.88
C LEU A 237 -30.54 0.47 6.01
N THR A 238 -31.30 1.51 6.40
CA THR A 238 -32.42 2.01 5.58
C THR A 238 -31.98 2.78 4.33
N LYS A 239 -30.68 3.09 4.20
CA LYS A 239 -30.11 3.77 3.02
C LYS A 239 -29.39 2.82 2.06
N LEU A 240 -29.22 1.55 2.45
CA LEU A 240 -28.60 0.51 1.64
C LEU A 240 -29.61 -0.10 0.67
#